data_82190c68c8c085796260a1641bf737b4
#
_entry.id   82190c68c8c085796260a1641bf737b4
#
_cell.length_a   1.000
_cell.length_b   1.000
_cell.length_c   1.000
_cell.angle_alpha   90.00
_cell.angle_beta   90.00
_cell.angle_gamma   90.00
#
_symmetry.space_group_name_H-M   'P 1'
#
loop_
_entity.id
_entity.type
_entity.pdbx_description
1 polymer ?
#
loop_
_entity_poly.entity_id
_entity_poly.type
_entity_poly.pdbx_seq_one_letter_code
_entity_poly.pdbx_strand_id
1 'polypeptide(L)'
;ALSGDQFVTNINPITKQEGWWSTAVGPGKAIDTDKYFVICANVLGGCMGSFGPKEINPDTNELFGITFPVITIRDMVRAQIYLLEHLGIDKLLSVTGGSMGGMQVLQFASVYPDKTYSAIPIACSASHSAQNIALDELGRQAIMADPNWNNGNYFKTNLSPDKGLAVARMAAHITYLSKKSLQEKFGRKLQDKGSLKFSFDADFQIESYLRYQ
;
A
#
# COMPACT_ATOMS: atom_id res chain seq x y z
N ALA A 1 -0.62 4.48 2.41
CA ALA A 1 -1.37 3.50 1.61
C ALA A 1 -0.76 2.10 1.80
N LEU A 2 -1.46 1.05 1.40
CA LEU A 2 -0.98 -0.35 1.58
C LEU A 2 0.36 -0.59 0.87
N SER A 3 0.53 -0.05 -0.32
CA SER A 3 1.74 -0.17 -1.14
C SER A 3 2.69 1.04 -1.03
N GLY A 4 2.38 2.02 -0.20
CA GLY A 4 3.25 3.16 0.06
C GLY A 4 4.30 2.84 1.12
N ASP A 5 5.41 3.57 1.07
CA ASP A 5 6.51 3.48 2.02
C ASP A 5 6.79 4.84 2.66
N GLN A 6 7.90 4.95 3.37
CA GLN A 6 8.35 6.21 3.99
C GLN A 6 8.87 7.25 2.98
N PHE A 7 9.15 6.86 1.74
CA PHE A 7 9.72 7.76 0.74
C PHE A 7 8.63 8.53 -0.02
N VAL A 8 7.99 9.48 0.65
CA VAL A 8 6.90 10.29 0.07
C VAL A 8 7.38 11.34 -0.93
N THR A 9 8.63 11.79 -0.80
CA THR A 9 9.30 12.77 -1.67
C THR A 9 10.76 12.39 -1.84
N ASN A 10 11.50 13.13 -2.68
CA ASN A 10 12.87 12.81 -3.09
C ASN A 10 13.00 11.47 -3.84
N ILE A 11 14.20 11.07 -4.14
CA ILE A 11 14.46 9.79 -4.82
C ILE A 11 14.51 8.67 -3.78
N ASN A 12 13.66 7.67 -3.97
CA ASN A 12 13.71 6.45 -3.17
C ASN A 12 15.04 5.72 -3.41
N PRO A 13 15.87 5.50 -2.37
CA PRO A 13 17.21 4.93 -2.53
C PRO A 13 17.19 3.46 -3.00
N ILE A 14 16.06 2.75 -2.85
CA ILE A 14 15.90 1.35 -3.23
C ILE A 14 15.43 1.25 -4.69
N THR A 15 14.31 1.89 -5.00
CA THR A 15 13.67 1.79 -6.33
C THR A 15 14.25 2.75 -7.36
N LYS A 16 15.02 3.76 -6.94
CA LYS A 16 15.56 4.87 -7.77
C LYS A 16 14.47 5.71 -8.45
N GLN A 17 13.22 5.59 -8.02
CA GLN A 17 12.09 6.38 -8.50
C GLN A 17 11.84 7.58 -7.57
N GLU A 18 11.13 8.57 -8.07
CA GLU A 18 10.63 9.66 -7.22
C GLU A 18 9.71 9.13 -6.13
N GLY A 19 9.71 9.79 -4.98
CA GLY A 19 8.80 9.50 -3.88
C GLY A 19 7.35 9.48 -4.36
N TRP A 20 6.58 8.51 -3.87
CA TRP A 20 5.23 8.23 -4.38
C TRP A 20 4.22 9.38 -4.21
N TRP A 21 4.52 10.38 -3.40
CA TRP A 21 3.69 11.57 -3.21
C TRP A 21 4.44 12.87 -3.53
N SER A 22 5.48 12.80 -4.32
CA SER A 22 6.29 13.96 -4.75
C SER A 22 5.46 15.06 -5.43
N THR A 23 4.28 14.73 -5.99
CA THR A 23 3.35 15.71 -6.53
C THR A 23 2.74 16.62 -5.47
N ALA A 24 2.58 16.17 -4.23
CA ALA A 24 1.93 16.89 -3.15
C ALA A 24 2.91 17.36 -2.05
N VAL A 25 4.04 16.67 -1.87
CA VAL A 25 5.02 16.92 -0.80
C VAL A 25 6.31 17.46 -1.39
N GLY A 26 6.79 18.58 -0.88
CA GLY A 26 8.04 19.20 -1.31
C GLY A 26 8.03 20.71 -1.18
N PRO A 27 9.14 21.42 -1.50
CA PRO A 27 9.22 22.86 -1.47
C PRO A 27 8.15 23.53 -2.33
N GLY A 28 7.38 24.43 -1.75
CA GLY A 28 6.31 25.19 -2.44
C GLY A 28 5.10 24.35 -2.85
N LYS A 29 5.00 23.07 -2.45
CA LYS A 29 3.87 22.19 -2.76
C LYS A 29 2.77 22.27 -1.70
N ALA A 30 1.68 21.51 -1.88
CA ALA A 30 0.54 21.51 -0.95
C ALA A 30 0.95 21.16 0.49
N ILE A 31 1.89 20.24 0.64
CA ILE A 31 2.60 19.95 1.90
C ILE A 31 4.03 20.49 1.72
N ASP A 32 4.19 21.75 2.12
CA ASP A 32 5.40 22.55 1.86
C ASP A 32 6.51 22.23 2.86
N THR A 33 7.56 21.56 2.41
CA THR A 33 8.68 21.16 3.27
C THR A 33 9.61 22.30 3.66
N ASP A 34 9.48 23.51 3.05
CA ASP A 34 10.17 24.70 3.50
C ASP A 34 9.52 25.31 4.74
N LYS A 35 8.25 24.98 4.99
CA LYS A 35 7.45 25.50 6.12
C LYS A 35 7.21 24.47 7.22
N TYR A 36 7.13 23.20 6.85
CA TYR A 36 6.72 22.14 7.76
C TYR A 36 7.77 21.02 7.85
N PHE A 37 7.99 20.56 9.06
CA PHE A 37 8.69 19.30 9.27
C PHE A 37 7.75 18.13 8.96
N VAL A 38 8.00 17.44 7.85
CA VAL A 38 7.14 16.37 7.34
C VAL A 38 7.71 15.01 7.71
N ILE A 39 6.90 14.16 8.32
CA ILE A 39 7.27 12.80 8.73
C ILE A 39 6.39 11.80 7.99
N CYS A 40 6.98 10.74 7.47
CA CYS A 40 6.27 9.56 6.99
C CYS A 40 6.95 8.31 7.52
N ALA A 41 6.25 7.56 8.35
CA ALA A 41 6.73 6.27 8.84
C ALA A 41 6.28 5.15 7.90
N ASN A 42 7.16 4.17 7.63
CA ASN A 42 6.74 2.92 7.03
C ASN A 42 5.91 2.11 8.04
N VAL A 43 4.88 1.43 7.57
CA VAL A 43 3.95 0.70 8.44
C VAL A 43 4.58 -0.57 9.03
N LEU A 44 4.20 -0.92 10.25
CA LEU A 44 4.53 -2.22 10.83
C LEU A 44 4.02 -3.36 9.95
N GLY A 45 4.79 -4.42 9.83
CA GLY A 45 4.48 -5.55 8.94
C GLY A 45 4.79 -5.28 7.47
N GLY A 46 5.19 -4.04 7.11
CA GLY A 46 5.56 -3.65 5.76
C GLY A 46 6.95 -4.17 5.36
N CYS A 47 7.20 -4.20 4.04
CA CYS A 47 8.44 -4.76 3.49
C CYS A 47 9.58 -3.74 3.28
N MET A 48 9.39 -2.48 3.67
CA MET A 48 10.31 -1.37 3.39
C MET A 48 11.11 -0.90 4.62
N GLY A 49 11.41 -1.83 5.55
CA GLY A 49 12.34 -1.59 6.64
C GLY A 49 11.74 -1.50 8.04
N SER A 50 10.42 -1.46 8.19
CA SER A 50 9.78 -1.63 9.50
C SER A 50 9.76 -3.09 9.92
N PHE A 51 9.70 -3.34 11.24
CA PHE A 51 9.60 -4.68 11.79
C PHE A 51 8.44 -5.46 11.16
N GLY A 52 8.73 -6.65 10.64
CA GLY A 52 7.77 -7.40 9.83
C GLY A 52 8.10 -8.89 9.70
N PRO A 53 7.38 -9.63 8.87
CA PRO A 53 7.54 -11.09 8.72
C PRO A 53 8.94 -11.58 8.34
N LYS A 54 9.81 -10.70 7.83
CA LYS A 54 11.20 -11.03 7.48
C LYS A 54 12.19 -10.95 8.65
N GLU A 55 11.72 -10.49 9.80
CA GLU A 55 12.56 -10.42 11.00
C GLU A 55 12.71 -11.78 11.66
N ILE A 56 13.81 -11.94 12.41
CA ILE A 56 14.06 -13.15 13.18
C ILE A 56 13.18 -13.15 14.44
N ASN A 57 12.44 -14.21 14.64
CA ASN A 57 11.72 -14.47 15.87
C ASN A 57 12.74 -14.87 16.96
N PRO A 58 12.87 -14.10 18.05
CA PRO A 58 13.85 -14.38 19.10
C PRO A 58 13.60 -15.71 19.84
N ASP A 59 12.37 -16.20 19.86
CA ASP A 59 12.00 -17.43 20.55
C ASP A 59 12.40 -18.68 19.76
N THR A 60 12.42 -18.60 18.43
CA THR A 60 12.70 -19.75 17.55
C THR A 60 14.01 -19.63 16.80
N ASN A 61 14.62 -18.45 16.76
CA ASN A 61 15.77 -18.09 15.93
C ASN A 61 15.56 -18.35 14.42
N GLU A 62 14.29 -18.35 13.98
CA GLU A 62 13.88 -18.43 12.56
C GLU A 62 13.13 -17.15 12.16
N LEU A 63 12.95 -16.93 10.85
CA LEU A 63 12.09 -15.86 10.37
C LEU A 63 10.65 -16.05 10.87
N PHE A 64 9.99 -14.96 11.26
CA PHE A 64 8.57 -15.02 11.63
C PHE A 64 7.71 -15.63 10.53
N GLY A 65 7.88 -15.16 9.28
CA GLY A 65 7.05 -15.62 8.17
C GLY A 65 5.57 -15.49 8.49
N ILE A 66 4.82 -16.58 8.28
CA ILE A 66 3.37 -16.61 8.54
C ILE A 66 3.02 -16.58 10.04
N THR A 67 3.96 -16.81 10.94
CA THR A 67 3.75 -16.71 12.39
C THR A 67 3.87 -15.30 12.93
N PHE A 68 4.16 -14.32 12.05
CA PHE A 68 4.21 -12.92 12.44
C PHE A 68 2.88 -12.46 13.05
N PRO A 69 2.89 -11.71 14.15
CA PRO A 69 1.66 -11.26 14.81
C PRO A 69 0.75 -10.48 13.86
N VAL A 70 -0.56 -10.62 14.03
CA VAL A 70 -1.54 -9.81 13.31
C VAL A 70 -1.37 -8.35 13.75
N ILE A 71 -1.06 -7.48 12.80
CA ILE A 71 -0.94 -6.04 13.01
C ILE A 71 -2.24 -5.34 12.62
N THR A 72 -2.79 -4.58 13.54
CA THR A 72 -4.00 -3.77 13.33
C THR A 72 -3.65 -2.31 13.00
N ILE A 73 -4.62 -1.55 12.50
CA ILE A 73 -4.49 -0.09 12.31
C ILE A 73 -4.14 0.60 13.63
N ARG A 74 -4.69 0.10 14.75
CA ARG A 74 -4.38 0.60 16.09
C ARG A 74 -2.90 0.42 16.44
N ASP A 75 -2.32 -0.72 16.12
CA ASP A 75 -0.91 -1.00 16.40
C ASP A 75 0.00 -0.09 15.56
N MET A 76 -0.34 0.12 14.28
CA MET A 76 0.38 1.06 13.42
C MET A 76 0.39 2.48 14.00
N VAL A 77 -0.77 2.95 14.47
CA VAL A 77 -0.89 4.29 15.08
C VAL A 77 -0.14 4.37 16.41
N ARG A 78 -0.20 3.34 17.25
CA ARG A 78 0.59 3.31 18.48
C ARG A 78 2.09 3.40 18.22
N ALA A 79 2.59 2.70 17.21
CA ALA A 79 4.00 2.81 16.81
C ALA A 79 4.35 4.22 16.35
N GLN A 80 3.44 4.91 15.65
CA GLN A 80 3.64 6.31 15.25
C GLN A 80 3.67 7.25 16.47
N ILE A 81 2.87 7.00 17.49
CA ILE A 81 2.93 7.79 18.76
C ILE A 81 4.30 7.64 19.42
N TYR A 82 4.84 6.42 19.52
CA TYR A 82 6.20 6.22 20.05
C TYR A 82 7.27 6.93 19.22
N LEU A 83 7.10 6.97 17.89
CA LEU A 83 7.99 7.74 17.02
C LEU A 83 7.91 9.24 17.33
N LEU A 84 6.72 9.81 17.51
CA LEU A 84 6.56 11.22 17.86
C LEU A 84 7.19 11.54 19.22
N GLU A 85 7.01 10.69 20.21
CA GLU A 85 7.63 10.81 21.54
C GLU A 85 9.17 10.77 21.43
N HIS A 86 9.71 9.83 20.64
CA HIS A 86 11.16 9.75 20.40
C HIS A 86 11.72 11.00 19.72
N LEU A 87 10.94 11.63 18.84
CA LEU A 87 11.33 12.86 18.15
C LEU A 87 11.07 14.14 18.99
N GLY A 88 10.49 14.01 20.18
CA GLY A 88 10.14 15.15 21.04
C GLY A 88 8.99 15.99 20.46
N ILE A 89 8.09 15.38 19.70
CA ILE A 89 6.95 16.08 19.08
C ILE A 89 5.70 15.82 19.89
N ASP A 90 5.23 16.86 20.58
CA ASP A 90 4.02 16.76 21.42
C ASP A 90 2.74 16.78 20.59
N LYS A 91 2.69 17.60 19.55
CA LYS A 91 1.48 17.81 18.76
C LYS A 91 1.77 18.09 17.30
N LEU A 92 1.02 17.43 16.42
CA LEU A 92 1.10 17.61 14.96
C LEU A 92 0.17 18.74 14.50
N LEU A 93 0.61 19.49 13.50
CA LEU A 93 -0.27 20.42 12.77
C LEU A 93 -1.38 19.65 12.05
N SER A 94 -1.02 18.55 11.41
CA SER A 94 -1.97 17.72 10.67
C SER A 94 -1.50 16.28 10.58
N VAL A 95 -2.44 15.35 10.61
CA VAL A 95 -2.24 13.95 10.21
C VAL A 95 -2.98 13.74 8.88
N THR A 96 -2.26 13.30 7.85
CA THR A 96 -2.85 13.07 6.53
C THR A 96 -2.47 11.70 5.98
N GLY A 97 -3.39 11.06 5.27
CA GLY A 97 -3.11 9.76 4.66
C GLY A 97 -4.21 9.28 3.73
N GLY A 98 -3.82 8.48 2.73
CA GLY A 98 -4.72 7.89 1.76
C GLY A 98 -4.94 6.39 1.98
N SER A 99 -6.14 5.88 1.66
CA SER A 99 -6.50 4.47 1.75
C SER A 99 -6.26 3.91 3.18
N MET A 100 -5.45 2.88 3.36
CA MET A 100 -5.05 2.38 4.69
C MET A 100 -4.40 3.49 5.55
N GLY A 101 -3.67 4.44 4.94
CA GLY A 101 -3.17 5.63 5.64
C GLY A 101 -4.30 6.53 6.14
N GLY A 102 -5.40 6.65 5.40
CA GLY A 102 -6.60 7.36 5.86
C GLY A 102 -7.30 6.66 7.03
N MET A 103 -7.29 5.33 7.06
CA MET A 103 -7.76 4.57 8.23
C MET A 103 -6.91 4.84 9.48
N GLN A 104 -5.59 4.96 9.30
CA GLN A 104 -4.67 5.36 10.38
C GLN A 104 -4.96 6.79 10.84
N VAL A 105 -5.27 7.73 9.93
CA VAL A 105 -5.68 9.10 10.27
C VAL A 105 -6.95 9.09 11.13
N LEU A 106 -7.97 8.32 10.75
CA LEU A 106 -9.21 8.18 11.52
C LEU A 106 -8.94 7.60 12.92
N GLN A 107 -8.13 6.55 13.00
CA GLN A 107 -7.73 5.92 14.25
C GLN A 107 -6.92 6.89 15.13
N PHE A 108 -5.97 7.64 14.54
CA PHE A 108 -5.16 8.63 15.23
C PHE A 108 -6.04 9.73 15.85
N ALA A 109 -6.90 10.35 15.03
CA ALA A 109 -7.76 11.44 15.48
C ALA A 109 -8.80 11.00 16.55
N SER A 110 -9.25 9.74 16.48
CA SER A 110 -10.21 9.20 17.43
C SER A 110 -9.60 8.86 18.80
N VAL A 111 -8.36 8.37 18.81
CA VAL A 111 -7.71 7.87 20.04
C VAL A 111 -6.79 8.91 20.66
N TYR A 112 -6.18 9.76 19.84
CA TYR A 112 -5.23 10.79 20.25
C TYR A 112 -5.63 12.20 19.77
N PRO A 113 -6.86 12.68 20.06
CA PRO A 113 -7.37 13.96 19.54
C PRO A 113 -6.50 15.14 19.94
N ASP A 114 -5.88 15.08 21.12
CA ASP A 114 -5.03 16.16 21.64
C ASP A 114 -3.65 16.21 20.98
N LYS A 115 -3.26 15.16 20.24
CA LYS A 115 -1.96 15.05 19.56
C LYS A 115 -1.96 15.64 18.14
N THR A 116 -3.08 16.16 17.64
CA THR A 116 -3.14 16.83 16.33
C THR A 116 -4.12 17.99 16.33
N TYR A 117 -3.86 19.00 15.49
CA TYR A 117 -4.82 20.10 15.26
C TYR A 117 -5.81 19.78 14.15
N SER A 118 -5.42 18.94 13.18
CA SER A 118 -6.29 18.57 12.07
C SER A 118 -6.00 17.17 11.56
N ALA A 119 -6.99 16.58 10.90
CA ALA A 119 -6.91 15.24 10.30
C ALA A 119 -7.49 15.27 8.89
N ILE A 120 -6.75 14.74 7.92
CA ILE A 120 -7.11 14.72 6.50
C ILE A 120 -7.12 13.27 6.01
N PRO A 121 -8.21 12.50 6.25
CA PRO A 121 -8.37 11.17 5.70
C PRO A 121 -8.78 11.26 4.23
N ILE A 122 -8.07 10.55 3.35
CA ILE A 122 -8.27 10.60 1.90
C ILE A 122 -8.66 9.21 1.38
N ALA A 123 -9.74 9.11 0.59
CA ALA A 123 -10.16 7.88 -0.08
C ALA A 123 -10.14 6.64 0.84
N CYS A 124 -10.76 6.73 2.01
CA CYS A 124 -10.83 5.67 3.01
C CYS A 124 -12.23 5.57 3.63
N SER A 125 -12.45 4.53 4.40
CA SER A 125 -13.67 4.32 5.18
C SER A 125 -13.33 3.89 6.60
N ALA A 126 -14.26 4.12 7.55
CA ALA A 126 -14.14 3.64 8.93
C ALA A 126 -14.40 2.13 9.07
N SER A 127 -15.10 1.54 8.08
CA SER A 127 -15.34 0.10 8.01
C SER A 127 -15.41 -0.35 6.55
N HIS A 128 -14.95 -1.57 6.29
CA HIS A 128 -15.04 -2.15 4.96
C HIS A 128 -16.48 -2.56 4.63
N SER A 129 -16.90 -2.27 3.40
CA SER A 129 -18.13 -2.82 2.83
C SER A 129 -17.96 -4.32 2.50
N ALA A 130 -19.05 -5.03 2.30
CA ALA A 130 -18.99 -6.42 1.83
C ALA A 130 -18.19 -6.56 0.52
N GLN A 131 -18.30 -5.57 -0.37
CA GLN A 131 -17.52 -5.54 -1.62
C GLN A 131 -16.02 -5.42 -1.37
N ASN A 132 -15.59 -4.55 -0.46
CA ASN A 132 -14.17 -4.43 -0.10
C ASN A 132 -13.64 -5.73 0.50
N ILE A 133 -14.40 -6.33 1.44
CA ILE A 133 -14.03 -7.62 2.04
C ILE A 133 -13.88 -8.72 0.97
N ALA A 134 -14.81 -8.78 0.01
CA ALA A 134 -14.77 -9.76 -1.08
C ALA A 134 -13.56 -9.54 -2.00
N LEU A 135 -13.18 -8.30 -2.31
CA LEU A 135 -12.01 -7.99 -3.11
C LEU A 135 -10.70 -8.33 -2.39
N ASP A 136 -10.63 -8.07 -1.08
CA ASP A 136 -9.49 -8.47 -0.26
C ASP A 136 -9.35 -9.99 -0.20
N GLU A 137 -10.47 -10.71 -0.09
CA GLU A 137 -10.47 -12.18 -0.14
C GLU A 137 -10.01 -12.71 -1.50
N LEU A 138 -10.49 -12.12 -2.59
CA LEU A 138 -10.02 -12.48 -3.95
C LEU A 138 -8.50 -12.34 -4.06
N GLY A 139 -7.93 -11.24 -3.56
CA GLY A 139 -6.50 -11.03 -3.57
C GLY A 139 -5.74 -12.07 -2.75
N ARG A 140 -6.22 -12.40 -1.54
CA ARG A 140 -5.61 -13.44 -0.70
C ARG A 140 -5.67 -14.82 -1.38
N GLN A 141 -6.81 -15.20 -1.94
CA GLN A 141 -6.99 -16.48 -2.62
C GLN A 141 -6.10 -16.58 -3.86
N ALA A 142 -5.96 -15.51 -4.63
CA ALA A 142 -5.04 -15.48 -5.77
C ALA A 142 -3.59 -15.77 -5.36
N ILE A 143 -3.13 -15.15 -4.27
CA ILE A 143 -1.76 -15.36 -3.76
C ILE A 143 -1.60 -16.78 -3.21
N MET A 144 -2.57 -17.27 -2.42
CA MET A 144 -2.49 -18.60 -1.81
C MET A 144 -2.63 -19.74 -2.82
N ALA A 145 -3.28 -19.50 -3.96
CA ALA A 145 -3.40 -20.47 -5.05
C ALA A 145 -2.12 -20.61 -5.89
N ASP A 146 -1.16 -19.70 -5.75
CA ASP A 146 0.11 -19.80 -6.43
C ASP A 146 0.92 -20.99 -5.88
N PRO A 147 1.41 -21.91 -6.72
CA PRO A 147 2.22 -23.05 -6.26
C PRO A 147 3.44 -22.64 -5.42
N ASN A 148 4.00 -21.46 -5.67
CA ASN A 148 5.15 -20.95 -4.94
C ASN A 148 4.78 -20.34 -3.58
N TRP A 149 3.50 -20.22 -3.23
CA TRP A 149 3.06 -19.72 -1.93
C TRP A 149 3.58 -20.59 -0.76
N ASN A 150 3.64 -21.91 -0.97
CA ASN A 150 4.20 -22.87 -0.01
C ASN A 150 3.68 -22.66 1.43
N ASN A 151 2.35 -22.51 1.60
CA ASN A 151 1.72 -22.23 2.90
C ASN A 151 2.36 -21.04 3.66
N GLY A 152 2.79 -20.00 2.94
CA GLY A 152 3.45 -18.82 3.50
C GLY A 152 4.95 -18.97 3.77
N ASN A 153 5.54 -20.13 3.47
CA ASN A 153 6.96 -20.41 3.70
C ASN A 153 7.81 -20.29 2.42
N TYR A 154 7.36 -19.49 1.44
CA TYR A 154 8.05 -19.30 0.15
C TYR A 154 9.48 -18.77 0.31
N PHE A 155 9.75 -17.97 1.34
CA PHE A 155 11.09 -17.45 1.63
C PHE A 155 12.15 -18.54 1.89
N LYS A 156 11.73 -19.76 2.29
CA LYS A 156 12.63 -20.91 2.48
C LYS A 156 13.08 -21.54 1.16
N THR A 157 12.41 -21.25 0.07
CA THR A 157 12.64 -21.87 -1.25
C THR A 157 13.32 -20.93 -2.24
N ASN A 158 13.58 -19.66 -1.89
CA ASN A 158 13.99 -18.60 -2.81
C ASN A 158 13.01 -18.39 -3.99
N LEU A 159 11.77 -18.85 -3.85
CA LEU A 159 10.68 -18.63 -4.80
C LEU A 159 9.74 -17.57 -4.23
N SER A 160 8.95 -16.97 -5.10
CA SER A 160 7.93 -16.00 -4.72
C SER A 160 6.61 -16.34 -5.42
N PRO A 161 5.46 -16.10 -4.81
CA PRO A 161 4.14 -16.32 -5.41
C PRO A 161 3.80 -15.19 -6.41
N ASP A 162 4.68 -14.95 -7.38
CA ASP A 162 4.62 -13.79 -8.28
C ASP A 162 3.38 -13.80 -9.17
N LYS A 163 2.92 -14.97 -9.61
CA LYS A 163 1.70 -15.08 -10.42
C LYS A 163 0.45 -14.73 -9.61
N GLY A 164 0.37 -15.23 -8.38
CA GLY A 164 -0.72 -14.91 -7.47
C GLY A 164 -0.73 -13.44 -7.09
N LEU A 165 0.44 -12.87 -6.80
CA LEU A 165 0.61 -11.43 -6.55
C LEU A 165 0.19 -10.58 -7.76
N ALA A 166 0.57 -10.99 -8.98
CA ALA A 166 0.17 -10.29 -10.19
C ALA A 166 -1.36 -10.28 -10.37
N VAL A 167 -2.04 -11.41 -10.17
CA VAL A 167 -3.50 -11.49 -10.26
C VAL A 167 -4.18 -10.62 -9.18
N ALA A 168 -3.70 -10.69 -7.94
CA ALA A 168 -4.20 -9.85 -6.85
C ALA A 168 -4.04 -8.34 -7.17
N ARG A 169 -2.92 -7.97 -7.77
CA ARG A 169 -2.66 -6.59 -8.20
C ARG A 169 -3.53 -6.16 -9.37
N MET A 170 -3.77 -7.02 -10.36
CA MET A 170 -4.73 -6.75 -11.44
C MET A 170 -6.13 -6.45 -10.90
N ALA A 171 -6.61 -7.27 -9.95
CA ALA A 171 -7.91 -7.05 -9.29
C ALA A 171 -7.95 -5.68 -8.59
N ALA A 172 -6.91 -5.33 -7.82
CA ALA A 172 -6.81 -4.03 -7.18
C ALA A 172 -6.87 -2.87 -8.19
N HIS A 173 -6.14 -2.96 -9.30
CA HIS A 173 -6.11 -1.91 -10.33
C HIS A 173 -7.47 -1.69 -11.02
N ILE A 174 -8.30 -2.71 -11.14
CA ILE A 174 -9.67 -2.58 -11.65
C ILE A 174 -10.52 -1.72 -10.68
N THR A 175 -10.26 -1.77 -9.39
CA THR A 175 -11.05 -1.06 -8.38
C THR A 175 -10.61 0.40 -8.16
N TYR A 176 -9.42 0.80 -8.61
CA TYR A 176 -8.90 2.15 -8.39
C TYR A 176 -9.60 3.22 -9.25
N LEU A 177 -10.16 2.83 -10.36
CA LEU A 177 -10.84 3.73 -11.29
C LEU A 177 -12.34 3.43 -11.36
N SER A 178 -13.15 4.47 -11.50
CA SER A 178 -14.56 4.29 -11.80
C SER A 178 -14.76 3.65 -13.18
N LYS A 179 -15.91 3.00 -13.40
CA LYS A 179 -16.28 2.47 -14.73
C LYS A 179 -16.15 3.53 -15.82
N LYS A 180 -16.56 4.77 -15.52
CA LYS A 180 -16.47 5.91 -16.43
C LYS A 180 -15.01 6.22 -16.77
N SER A 181 -14.15 6.36 -15.77
CA SER A 181 -12.73 6.67 -15.97
C SER A 181 -11.98 5.55 -16.71
N LEU A 182 -12.29 4.29 -16.44
CA LEU A 182 -11.74 3.15 -17.21
C LEU A 182 -12.16 3.22 -18.68
N GLN A 183 -13.45 3.52 -18.93
CA GLN A 183 -13.98 3.65 -20.29
C GLN A 183 -13.36 4.83 -21.04
N GLU A 184 -13.17 5.97 -20.39
CA GLU A 184 -12.54 7.16 -20.98
C GLU A 184 -11.05 6.91 -21.29
N LYS A 185 -10.34 6.25 -20.38
CA LYS A 185 -8.91 5.99 -20.51
C LYS A 185 -8.60 4.95 -21.58
N PHE A 186 -9.27 3.81 -21.55
CA PHE A 186 -8.96 2.66 -22.39
C PHE A 186 -10.01 2.39 -23.47
N GLY A 187 -11.30 2.48 -23.15
CA GLY A 187 -12.41 2.12 -24.03
C GLY A 187 -12.23 0.69 -24.58
N ARG A 188 -12.35 0.55 -25.90
CA ARG A 188 -12.05 -0.68 -26.63
C ARG A 188 -10.83 -0.51 -27.54
N LYS A 189 -9.87 0.32 -27.14
CA LYS A 189 -8.66 0.57 -27.94
C LYS A 189 -7.80 -0.69 -27.98
N LEU A 190 -7.38 -1.04 -29.18
CA LEU A 190 -6.49 -2.17 -29.41
C LEU A 190 -5.04 -1.81 -29.05
N GLN A 191 -4.30 -2.81 -28.57
CA GLN A 191 -2.90 -2.68 -28.21
C GLN A 191 -2.02 -2.97 -29.42
N ASP A 192 -1.52 -1.91 -30.07
CA ASP A 192 -0.57 -1.99 -31.18
C ASP A 192 -0.98 -2.96 -32.32
N LYS A 193 -2.28 -3.10 -32.55
CA LYS A 193 -2.89 -4.02 -33.51
C LYS A 193 -3.98 -3.35 -34.31
N GLY A 194 -4.14 -3.76 -35.59
CA GLY A 194 -5.23 -3.29 -36.44
C GLY A 194 -6.54 -4.07 -36.33
N SER A 195 -6.51 -5.27 -35.71
CA SER A 195 -7.69 -6.15 -35.59
C SER A 195 -7.53 -7.11 -34.40
N LEU A 196 -8.65 -7.66 -33.95
CA LEU A 196 -8.69 -8.71 -32.92
C LEU A 196 -8.10 -10.01 -33.46
N LYS A 197 -7.26 -10.67 -32.67
CA LYS A 197 -6.64 -11.94 -33.01
C LYS A 197 -7.29 -13.15 -32.35
N PHE A 198 -8.08 -12.95 -31.30
CA PHE A 198 -8.70 -14.01 -30.48
C PHE A 198 -7.68 -15.05 -29.98
N SER A 199 -6.49 -14.56 -29.61
CA SER A 199 -5.41 -15.33 -29.00
C SER A 199 -5.33 -15.10 -27.51
N PHE A 200 -4.41 -15.77 -26.82
CA PHE A 200 -4.10 -15.52 -25.41
C PHE A 200 -3.25 -14.25 -25.17
N ASP A 201 -2.84 -13.56 -26.24
CA ASP A 201 -2.15 -12.27 -26.14
C ASP A 201 -3.12 -11.15 -25.80
N ALA A 202 -2.59 -10.04 -25.29
CA ALA A 202 -3.39 -8.85 -25.06
C ALA A 202 -3.84 -8.24 -26.40
N ASP A 203 -5.14 -8.18 -26.64
CA ASP A 203 -5.73 -7.49 -27.77
C ASP A 203 -6.08 -6.05 -27.44
N PHE A 204 -6.53 -5.77 -26.22
CA PHE A 204 -6.93 -4.44 -25.77
C PHE A 204 -5.86 -3.78 -24.89
N GLN A 205 -5.80 -2.46 -24.94
CA GLN A 205 -4.88 -1.68 -24.08
C GLN A 205 -5.09 -1.93 -22.60
N ILE A 206 -6.33 -2.13 -22.16
CA ILE A 206 -6.62 -2.45 -20.76
C ILE A 206 -6.01 -3.79 -20.32
N GLU A 207 -5.99 -4.82 -21.20
CA GLU A 207 -5.37 -6.11 -20.88
C GLU A 207 -3.86 -5.96 -20.74
N SER A 208 -3.22 -5.22 -21.66
CA SER A 208 -1.79 -4.89 -21.57
C SER A 208 -1.46 -4.12 -20.30
N TYR A 209 -2.27 -3.10 -19.97
CA TYR A 209 -2.12 -2.33 -18.74
C TYR A 209 -2.16 -3.22 -17.49
N LEU A 210 -3.13 -4.12 -17.41
CA LEU A 210 -3.26 -5.02 -16.25
C LEU A 210 -2.09 -6.01 -16.15
N ARG A 211 -1.59 -6.53 -17.27
CA ARG A 211 -0.43 -7.44 -17.30
C ARG A 211 0.89 -6.77 -16.93
N TYR A 212 0.99 -5.46 -17.12
CA TYR A 212 2.17 -4.68 -16.76
C TYR A 212 2.28 -4.43 -15.25
N GLN A 213 1.19 -4.56 -14.50
CA GLN A 213 1.15 -4.29 -13.07
C GLN A 213 1.81 -5.42 -12.26
#